data_83c0f8099f66c547d122b217978df5a1
#
_entry.id   83c0f8099f66c547d122b217978df5a1
#
_cell.length_a   1.000
_cell.length_b   1.000
_cell.length_c   1.000
_cell.angle_alpha   90.00
_cell.angle_beta   90.00
_cell.angle_gamma   90.00
#
_symmetry.space_group_name_H-M   'P 1'
#
loop_
_entity.id
_entity.type
_entity.pdbx_description
1 polymer ?
#
loop_
_entity_poly.entity_id
_entity_poly.type
_entity_poly.pdbx_seq_one_letter_code
_entity_poly.pdbx_strand_id
1 'polypeptide(L)'
;MKHAEIHTEKGVMKVEFYDNDAPKTVDNFISLAKKGYYDGLNFHRVIPDFVIQGGCPDGTGAGGPGYSIDCELDGDNQYHDKGVLSMAHAGRNTGGSQFFICHSRTNTAHLDRNHTCFGKVIEGVDVIDDIRQGDKILKVVVEE
;
A
#
# COMPACT_ATOMS: atom_id res chain seq x y z
N MET A 1 -12.90 -10.99 -7.39
CA MET A 1 -12.05 -10.14 -6.56
C MET A 1 -10.93 -9.54 -7.40
N LYS A 2 -10.66 -8.26 -7.23
CA LYS A 2 -9.62 -7.56 -8.00
C LYS A 2 -8.24 -7.86 -7.48
N HIS A 3 -7.26 -7.91 -8.38
CA HIS A 3 -5.86 -8.21 -8.07
C HIS A 3 -4.95 -7.20 -8.75
N ALA A 4 -3.72 -7.12 -8.27
CA ALA A 4 -2.65 -6.39 -8.96
C ALA A 4 -1.31 -7.06 -8.71
N GLU A 5 -0.33 -6.74 -9.57
CA GLU A 5 1.06 -7.10 -9.36
C GLU A 5 1.85 -5.82 -9.17
N ILE A 6 2.58 -5.73 -8.08
CA ILE A 6 3.54 -4.65 -7.84
C ILE A 6 4.91 -5.16 -8.24
N HIS A 7 5.43 -4.65 -9.35
CA HIS A 7 6.75 -5.01 -9.87
C HIS A 7 7.79 -4.08 -9.26
N THR A 8 8.77 -4.65 -8.58
CA THR A 8 9.84 -3.89 -7.92
C THR A 8 11.22 -4.36 -8.37
N GLU A 9 12.26 -3.65 -7.99
CA GLU A 9 13.65 -4.05 -8.26
C GLU A 9 14.02 -5.38 -7.59
N LYS A 10 13.30 -5.78 -6.55
CA LYS A 10 13.56 -7.01 -5.79
C LYS A 10 12.65 -8.18 -6.16
N GLY A 11 11.67 -7.96 -7.01
CA GLY A 11 10.73 -8.99 -7.44
C GLY A 11 9.30 -8.48 -7.53
N VAL A 12 8.36 -9.41 -7.70
CA VAL A 12 6.94 -9.12 -7.92
C VAL A 12 6.12 -9.57 -6.71
N MET A 13 5.25 -8.69 -6.23
CA MET A 13 4.27 -8.99 -5.18
C MET A 13 2.89 -8.98 -5.80
N LYS A 14 2.16 -10.10 -5.70
CA LYS A 14 0.77 -10.17 -6.14
C LYS A 14 -0.14 -9.82 -4.99
N VAL A 15 -1.07 -8.89 -5.24
CA VAL A 15 -1.98 -8.34 -4.24
C VAL A 15 -3.41 -8.74 -4.56
N GLU A 16 -4.14 -9.16 -3.55
CA GLU A 16 -5.60 -9.31 -3.59
C GLU A 16 -6.23 -8.14 -2.86
N PHE A 17 -7.15 -7.43 -3.52
CA PHE A 17 -7.78 -6.26 -2.93
C PHE A 17 -8.99 -6.61 -2.07
N TYR A 18 -9.22 -5.82 -1.03
CA TYR A 18 -10.40 -5.91 -0.17
C TYR A 18 -11.54 -5.07 -0.73
N ASP A 19 -12.10 -5.49 -1.87
CA ASP A 19 -13.08 -4.72 -2.64
C ASP A 19 -14.33 -4.35 -1.83
N ASN A 20 -14.79 -5.27 -0.99
CA ASN A 20 -16.01 -5.07 -0.20
C ASN A 20 -15.73 -4.29 1.10
N ASP A 21 -14.51 -4.36 1.60
CA ASP A 21 -14.10 -3.78 2.87
C ASP A 21 -13.76 -2.31 2.73
N ALA A 22 -13.03 -1.98 1.67
CA ALA A 22 -12.53 -0.64 1.43
C ALA A 22 -12.69 -0.24 -0.04
N PRO A 23 -13.92 -0.19 -0.57
CA PRO A 23 -14.16 -0.02 -2.02
C PRO A 23 -13.59 1.28 -2.58
N LYS A 24 -13.70 2.39 -1.86
CA LYS A 24 -13.20 3.68 -2.34
C LYS A 24 -11.68 3.74 -2.36
N THR A 25 -11.04 3.16 -1.35
CA THR A 25 -9.58 3.09 -1.27
C THR A 25 -9.03 2.19 -2.37
N VAL A 26 -9.66 1.04 -2.61
CA VAL A 26 -9.29 0.12 -3.70
C VAL A 26 -9.44 0.82 -5.06
N ASP A 27 -10.56 1.49 -5.31
CA ASP A 27 -10.79 2.20 -6.57
C ASP A 27 -9.76 3.30 -6.78
N ASN A 28 -9.40 4.03 -5.74
CA ASN A 28 -8.38 5.08 -5.80
C ASN A 28 -7.03 4.49 -6.20
N PHE A 29 -6.59 3.43 -5.53
CA PHE A 29 -5.31 2.78 -5.83
C PHE A 29 -5.30 2.25 -7.28
N ILE A 30 -6.34 1.56 -7.69
CA ILE A 30 -6.45 1.01 -9.05
C ILE A 30 -6.43 2.13 -10.09
N SER A 31 -7.16 3.20 -9.86
CA SER A 31 -7.21 4.36 -10.77
C SER A 31 -5.82 4.98 -10.95
N LEU A 32 -5.10 5.19 -9.86
CA LEU A 32 -3.73 5.72 -9.91
C LEU A 32 -2.78 4.75 -10.62
N ALA A 33 -2.89 3.46 -10.31
CA ALA A 33 -2.06 2.44 -10.94
C ALA A 33 -2.26 2.39 -12.46
N LYS A 34 -3.50 2.47 -12.92
CA LYS A 34 -3.83 2.45 -14.36
C LYS A 34 -3.31 3.67 -15.10
N LYS A 35 -3.14 4.78 -14.42
CA LYS A 35 -2.57 6.01 -15.00
C LYS A 35 -1.05 5.98 -15.04
N GLY A 36 -0.40 4.94 -14.50
CA GLY A 36 1.04 4.87 -14.37
C GLY A 36 1.59 5.74 -13.25
N TYR A 37 0.76 6.17 -12.32
CA TYR A 37 1.16 7.09 -11.24
C TYR A 37 2.30 6.53 -10.38
N TYR A 38 2.26 5.22 -10.11
CA TYR A 38 3.26 4.57 -9.26
C TYR A 38 4.56 4.20 -10.00
N ASP A 39 4.57 4.27 -11.32
CA ASP A 39 5.72 3.85 -12.11
C ASP A 39 6.93 4.72 -11.82
N GLY A 40 8.03 4.10 -11.41
CA GLY A 40 9.27 4.79 -11.08
C GLY A 40 9.32 5.44 -9.70
N LEU A 41 8.25 5.37 -8.92
CA LEU A 41 8.27 5.85 -7.54
C LEU A 41 9.03 4.85 -6.66
N ASN A 42 9.47 5.28 -5.48
CA ASN A 42 10.25 4.42 -4.61
C ASN A 42 9.57 4.13 -3.28
N PHE A 43 10.12 3.16 -2.57
CA PHE A 43 9.81 2.92 -1.16
C PHE A 43 10.70 3.88 -0.35
N HIS A 44 10.20 5.08 -0.14
CA HIS A 44 10.97 6.17 0.48
C HIS A 44 11.17 5.99 1.99
N ARG A 45 10.42 5.09 2.62
CA ARG A 45 10.53 4.83 4.05
C ARG A 45 10.39 3.34 4.30
N VAL A 46 11.50 2.70 4.66
CA VAL A 46 11.54 1.27 4.99
C VAL A 46 12.06 1.11 6.41
N ILE A 47 11.24 0.55 7.28
CA ILE A 47 11.60 0.30 8.67
C ILE A 47 11.50 -1.22 8.89
N PRO A 48 12.64 -1.91 9.05
CA PRO A 48 12.65 -3.37 9.27
C PRO A 48 11.72 -3.78 10.41
N ASP A 49 11.03 -4.89 10.22
CA ASP A 49 10.06 -5.45 11.17
C ASP A 49 8.85 -4.56 11.43
N PHE A 50 8.67 -3.50 10.67
CA PHE A 50 7.52 -2.63 10.75
C PHE A 50 6.81 -2.53 9.39
N VAL A 51 7.28 -1.64 8.50
CA VAL A 51 6.63 -1.42 7.20
C VAL A 51 7.62 -1.09 6.09
N ILE A 52 7.17 -1.31 4.84
CA ILE A 52 7.75 -0.67 3.65
C ILE A 52 6.70 0.30 3.11
N GLN A 53 7.06 1.56 2.98
CA GLN A 53 6.13 2.63 2.58
C GLN A 53 6.59 3.29 1.28
N GLY A 54 5.65 3.46 0.36
CA GLY A 54 5.94 4.06 -0.93
C GLY A 54 4.72 4.79 -1.50
N GLY A 55 4.84 5.18 -2.77
CA GLY A 55 3.75 5.85 -3.49
C GLY A 55 3.71 7.37 -3.32
N CYS A 56 4.78 7.97 -2.80
CA CYS A 56 4.92 9.42 -2.75
C CYS A 56 5.57 9.92 -4.04
N PRO A 57 4.91 10.82 -4.82
CA PRO A 57 5.47 11.30 -6.08
C PRO A 57 6.78 12.06 -5.93
N ASP A 58 6.99 12.70 -4.78
CA ASP A 58 8.21 13.46 -4.50
C ASP A 58 9.31 12.63 -3.82
N GLY A 59 8.98 11.43 -3.36
CA GLY A 59 9.90 10.59 -2.59
C GLY A 59 10.24 11.13 -1.20
N THR A 60 9.49 12.12 -0.71
CA THR A 60 9.78 12.81 0.58
C THR A 60 8.83 12.41 1.70
N GLY A 61 7.70 11.80 1.36
CA GLY A 61 6.62 11.52 2.28
C GLY A 61 5.56 12.63 2.37
N ALA A 62 5.82 13.77 1.73
CA ALA A 62 4.91 14.92 1.77
C ALA A 62 4.02 15.05 0.53
N GLY A 63 4.36 14.35 -0.58
CA GLY A 63 3.63 14.46 -1.83
C GLY A 63 2.41 13.56 -1.89
N GLY A 64 1.51 13.87 -2.81
CA GLY A 64 0.29 13.10 -3.05
C GLY A 64 -0.36 13.47 -4.37
N PRO A 65 -1.55 12.92 -4.67
CA PRO A 65 -2.20 13.07 -5.97
C PRO A 65 -2.98 14.40 -6.14
N GLY A 66 -2.94 15.29 -5.15
CA GLY A 66 -3.65 16.56 -5.20
C GLY A 66 -5.06 16.52 -4.61
N TYR A 67 -5.43 15.42 -3.97
CA TYR A 67 -6.72 15.24 -3.30
C TYR A 67 -6.54 14.29 -2.11
N SER A 68 -7.55 14.19 -1.25
CA SER A 68 -7.57 13.25 -0.12
C SER A 68 -8.77 12.30 -0.23
N ILE A 69 -8.64 11.12 0.34
CA ILE A 69 -9.72 10.14 0.43
C ILE A 69 -10.05 9.85 1.90
N ASP A 70 -11.29 9.47 2.15
CA ASP A 70 -11.76 9.13 3.48
C ASP A 70 -11.21 7.77 3.92
N CYS A 71 -11.02 7.61 5.22
CA CYS A 71 -10.72 6.30 5.81
C CYS A 71 -11.94 5.38 5.72
N GLU A 72 -11.69 4.09 5.55
CA GLU A 72 -12.70 3.03 5.52
C GLU A 72 -12.31 1.98 6.55
N LEU A 73 -12.73 2.14 7.79
CA LEU A 73 -12.17 1.44 8.95
C LEU A 73 -13.10 0.38 9.57
N ASP A 74 -14.34 0.26 9.07
CA ASP A 74 -15.38 -0.51 9.75
C ASP A 74 -15.52 -1.96 9.30
N GLY A 75 -14.82 -2.36 8.23
CA GLY A 75 -14.93 -3.70 7.67
C GLY A 75 -14.23 -4.78 8.48
N ASP A 76 -14.37 -6.01 8.03
CA ASP A 76 -13.87 -7.20 8.75
C ASP A 76 -12.36 -7.43 8.57
N ASN A 77 -11.75 -6.81 7.56
CA ASN A 77 -10.34 -7.02 7.23
C ASN A 77 -9.44 -5.86 7.67
N GLN A 78 -9.88 -5.02 8.58
CA GLN A 78 -9.13 -3.84 9.05
C GLN A 78 -8.10 -4.21 10.12
N TYR A 79 -7.25 -5.20 9.81
CA TYR A 79 -6.17 -5.68 10.67
C TYR A 79 -4.84 -5.67 9.91
N HIS A 80 -3.78 -5.24 10.58
CA HIS A 80 -2.45 -5.09 9.99
C HIS A 80 -1.58 -6.32 10.21
N ASP A 81 -1.91 -7.39 9.51
CA ASP A 81 -1.11 -8.62 9.47
C ASP A 81 0.05 -8.46 8.48
N LYS A 82 1.05 -9.36 8.56
CA LYS A 82 2.14 -9.35 7.57
C LYS A 82 1.58 -9.46 6.15
N GLY A 83 2.05 -8.59 5.27
CA GLY A 83 1.66 -8.57 3.87
C GLY A 83 0.44 -7.71 3.56
N VAL A 84 -0.21 -7.13 4.57
CA VAL A 84 -1.38 -6.27 4.37
C VAL A 84 -0.95 -4.91 3.83
N LEU A 85 -1.66 -4.43 2.80
CA LEU A 85 -1.52 -3.08 2.26
C LEU A 85 -2.47 -2.14 3.01
N SER A 86 -1.92 -1.02 3.47
CA SER A 86 -2.68 -0.03 4.22
C SER A 86 -2.32 1.37 3.74
N MET A 87 -3.24 2.32 3.89
CA MET A 87 -3.04 3.70 3.45
C MET A 87 -2.27 4.50 4.49
N ALA A 88 -1.17 5.09 4.05
CA ALA A 88 -0.47 6.11 4.85
C ALA A 88 -1.26 7.41 4.81
N HIS A 89 -1.29 8.14 5.92
CA HIS A 89 -1.95 9.45 6.00
C HIS A 89 -1.38 10.25 7.17
N ALA A 90 -1.69 11.54 7.18
CA ALA A 90 -1.27 12.49 8.23
C ALA A 90 -2.38 12.76 9.24
N GLY A 91 -3.34 11.88 9.35
CA GLY A 91 -4.51 11.98 10.21
C GLY A 91 -5.74 11.43 9.51
N ARG A 92 -6.88 11.43 10.19
CA ARG A 92 -8.13 10.88 9.64
C ARG A 92 -8.53 11.59 8.35
N ASN A 93 -8.87 10.79 7.32
CA ASN A 93 -9.38 11.27 6.03
C ASN A 93 -8.39 12.15 5.25
N THR A 94 -7.09 11.88 5.39
CA THR A 94 -6.04 12.60 4.66
C THR A 94 -5.22 11.71 3.74
N GLY A 95 -5.65 10.47 3.49
CA GLY A 95 -4.97 9.56 2.57
C GLY A 95 -5.01 10.06 1.14
N GLY A 96 -4.02 9.66 0.34
CA GLY A 96 -3.93 10.02 -1.08
C GLY A 96 -3.36 8.89 -1.91
N SER A 97 -2.04 8.90 -2.14
CA SER A 97 -1.37 7.87 -2.94
C SER A 97 -0.41 7.00 -2.15
N GLN A 98 0.08 7.48 -1.02
CA GLN A 98 1.06 6.73 -0.24
C GLN A 98 0.42 5.55 0.47
N PHE A 99 1.11 4.42 0.44
CA PHE A 99 0.68 3.21 1.10
C PHE A 99 1.86 2.54 1.77
N PHE A 100 1.58 1.62 2.68
CA PHE A 100 2.62 0.78 3.25
C PHE A 100 2.19 -0.68 3.25
N ILE A 101 3.17 -1.57 3.27
CA ILE A 101 2.97 -3.01 3.38
C ILE A 101 3.59 -3.45 4.70
N CYS A 102 2.83 -4.19 5.49
CA CYS A 102 3.25 -4.57 6.83
C CYS A 102 4.28 -5.70 6.81
N HIS A 103 5.34 -5.54 7.59
CA HIS A 103 6.35 -6.58 7.81
C HIS A 103 5.93 -7.58 8.88
N SER A 104 5.24 -7.12 9.93
CA SER A 104 5.02 -7.93 11.13
C SER A 104 3.76 -7.48 11.86
N ARG A 105 2.87 -8.42 12.15
CA ARG A 105 1.67 -8.15 12.95
C ARG A 105 2.01 -7.56 14.33
N THR A 106 3.05 -8.07 14.97
CA THR A 106 3.44 -7.64 16.32
C THR A 106 3.70 -6.14 16.39
N ASN A 107 4.36 -5.59 15.36
CA ASN A 107 4.76 -4.19 15.35
C ASN A 107 3.75 -3.27 14.66
N THR A 108 2.73 -3.81 13.99
CA THR A 108 1.73 -3.02 13.23
C THR A 108 0.32 -3.10 13.82
N ALA A 109 0.09 -3.93 14.83
CA ALA A 109 -1.24 -4.10 15.43
C ALA A 109 -1.87 -2.80 15.94
N HIS A 110 -1.05 -1.87 16.42
CA HIS A 110 -1.54 -0.58 16.92
C HIS A 110 -2.13 0.32 15.83
N LEU A 111 -1.91 -0.03 14.57
CA LEU A 111 -2.45 0.72 13.42
C LEU A 111 -3.87 0.28 13.06
N ASP A 112 -4.36 -0.83 13.64
CA ASP A 112 -5.68 -1.36 13.33
C ASP A 112 -6.76 -0.30 13.56
N ARG A 113 -7.64 -0.16 12.56
CA ARG A 113 -8.76 0.79 12.54
C ARG A 113 -8.34 2.26 12.69
N ASN A 114 -7.08 2.57 12.43
CA ASN A 114 -6.55 3.92 12.29
C ASN A 114 -6.13 4.20 10.85
N HIS A 115 -5.61 3.19 10.16
CA HIS A 115 -5.25 3.25 8.75
C HIS A 115 -6.09 2.24 7.98
N THR A 116 -6.53 2.59 6.78
CA THR A 116 -7.38 1.72 5.95
C THR A 116 -6.59 0.60 5.32
N CYS A 117 -6.89 -0.64 5.71
CA CYS A 117 -6.37 -1.84 5.04
C CYS A 117 -7.19 -2.09 3.78
N PHE A 118 -6.53 -2.20 2.62
CA PHE A 118 -7.24 -2.32 1.35
C PHE A 118 -6.80 -3.51 0.49
N GLY A 119 -5.85 -4.29 0.94
CA GLY A 119 -5.40 -5.48 0.22
C GLY A 119 -4.36 -6.28 0.99
N LYS A 120 -3.94 -7.38 0.39
CA LYS A 120 -2.95 -8.28 0.99
C LYS A 120 -2.09 -8.90 -0.09
N VAL A 121 -0.80 -9.01 0.16
CA VAL A 121 0.13 -9.76 -0.69
C VAL A 121 -0.15 -11.25 -0.52
N ILE A 122 -0.51 -11.92 -1.62
CA ILE A 122 -0.83 -13.36 -1.63
C ILE A 122 0.25 -14.19 -2.29
N GLU A 123 1.11 -13.59 -3.12
CA GLU A 123 2.27 -14.22 -3.72
C GLU A 123 3.43 -13.24 -3.69
N GLY A 124 4.64 -13.72 -3.47
CA GLY A 124 5.82 -12.88 -3.38
C GLY A 124 5.98 -12.21 -2.02
N VAL A 125 5.47 -12.81 -0.96
CA VAL A 125 5.57 -12.28 0.41
C VAL A 125 7.05 -12.09 0.80
N ASP A 126 7.95 -12.95 0.33
CA ASP A 126 9.38 -12.85 0.62
C ASP A 126 10.01 -11.56 0.06
N VAL A 127 9.42 -10.99 -1.01
CA VAL A 127 9.89 -9.75 -1.59
C VAL A 127 9.79 -8.59 -0.60
N ILE A 128 8.78 -8.62 0.27
CA ILE A 128 8.60 -7.60 1.32
C ILE A 128 9.86 -7.47 2.16
N ASP A 129 10.43 -8.62 2.53
CA ASP A 129 11.63 -8.66 3.38
C ASP A 129 12.90 -8.23 2.64
N ASP A 130 12.89 -8.28 1.31
CA ASP A 130 14.03 -7.92 0.46
C ASP A 130 14.06 -6.44 0.07
N ILE A 131 12.93 -5.74 0.17
CA ILE A 131 12.84 -4.31 -0.16
C ILE A 131 13.69 -3.49 0.80
N ARG A 132 14.46 -2.56 0.24
CA ARG A 132 15.29 -1.61 1.01
C ARG A 132 14.89 -0.19 0.67
N GLN A 133 15.21 0.73 1.55
CA GLN A 133 14.88 2.14 1.36
C GLN A 133 15.49 2.64 0.04
N GLY A 134 14.65 3.26 -0.77
CA GLY A 134 15.02 3.74 -2.09
C GLY A 134 14.77 2.77 -3.23
N ASP A 135 14.44 1.49 -2.96
CA ASP A 135 14.08 0.56 -4.03
C ASP A 135 12.85 1.05 -4.78
N LYS A 136 12.86 0.87 -6.11
CA LYS A 136 11.82 1.42 -6.97
C LYS A 136 10.67 0.46 -7.20
N ILE A 137 9.48 1.05 -7.31
CA ILE A 137 8.32 0.42 -7.92
C ILE A 137 8.48 0.62 -9.42
N LEU A 138 8.66 -0.47 -10.16
CA LEU A 138 8.83 -0.39 -11.62
C LEU A 138 7.51 -0.11 -12.31
N LYS A 139 6.47 -0.81 -11.89
CA LYS A 139 5.10 -0.62 -12.38
C LYS A 139 4.12 -1.36 -11.47
N VAL A 140 2.85 -1.01 -11.58
CA VAL A 140 1.74 -1.74 -10.96
C VAL A 140 0.79 -2.18 -12.06
N VAL A 141 0.60 -3.50 -12.21
CA VAL A 141 -0.27 -4.10 -13.22
C VAL A 141 -1.56 -4.53 -12.55
N VAL A 142 -2.69 -3.96 -12.96
CA VAL A 142 -4.00 -4.26 -12.38
C VAL A 142 -4.70 -5.35 -13.18
N GLU A 143 -5.24 -6.33 -12.47
CA GLU A 143 -6.06 -7.42 -13.04
C GLU A 143 -7.47 -7.32 -12.42
N GLU A 144 -8.45 -6.98 -13.22
CA GLU A 144 -9.85 -6.89 -12.77
C GLU A 144 -10.68 -8.08 -13.18
#